data_3e55d1fe147d5dedeb5405acb565daa1
#
_entry.id   3e55d1fe147d5dedeb5405acb565daa1
#
_cell.length_a   1.000
_cell.length_b   1.000
_cell.length_c   1.000
_cell.angle_alpha   90.00
_cell.angle_beta   90.00
_cell.angle_gamma   90.00
#
_symmetry.space_group_name_H-M   'P 1'
#
loop_
_entity.id
_entity.type
_entity.pdbx_description
1 polymer ?
#
loop_
_entity_poly.entity_id
_entity_poly.type
_entity_poly.pdbx_seq_one_letter_code
_entity_poly.pdbx_strand_id
1 'polypeptide(L)'
;SAAYAFPPDARQGPAGAPAGAAFTLNDAQRVDPVLADKLDTAAQAAVTEARGNGKLAALSPCANPTSGGEACARTFVQSFGAKAYRRALSADEIAGLVSGPTSVYHVGADGYAYADGIDLLTRVFLQSAGFLYVTELGEPGVTSSPFTMTGNEIATSLSYLLTSGPPDDALLAKATAGSLATSDGRESEARRLLATPAGHARLVRVVREWLGIENVAQREKAASVYPDFAGVAQYMENESRAFVDEVLNNSTGTLTELLSADWTIVDPPLAAIYGVTAAGAGQRTSLAGVPRRGILNQGAFLSVFATNNGSHPVYRGVAIMRRIACLPVQDPGALGIVVSFPAADPSKTTRQRFESHAADPGCASCHGAIDSLGFALESFDGMGKLRTTDNGKPADSSVTIKLGSDLDGTYADGVALASALAHSASVKTCLARQIFRSAAGRSDGTVQGAEDDFVDTWKQLPAAQQDRLSEVLVAWVKSSRFVQRRTP
;
A
#
# COMPACT_ATOMS: atom_id res chain seq x y z
N SER A 1 -20.34 -0.82 11.94
CA SER A 1 -20.25 0.64 11.74
C SER A 1 -20.05 0.99 10.27
N ALA A 2 -21.11 0.79 9.48
CA ALA A 2 -21.13 1.11 8.06
C ALA A 2 -21.69 2.52 7.79
N ALA A 3 -21.67 3.43 8.76
CA ALA A 3 -22.51 4.61 8.72
C ALA A 3 -21.89 5.86 8.06
N TYR A 4 -20.57 5.87 7.82
CA TYR A 4 -19.93 7.08 7.28
C TYR A 4 -19.29 6.76 5.92
N ALA A 5 -20.09 6.91 4.85
CA ALA A 5 -19.54 6.94 3.50
C ALA A 5 -18.80 8.27 3.32
N PHE A 6 -17.53 8.32 3.74
CA PHE A 6 -16.65 9.37 3.27
C PHE A 6 -16.60 9.30 1.74
N PRO A 7 -16.50 10.45 1.03
CA PRO A 7 -16.26 10.43 -0.39
C PRO A 7 -15.01 9.56 -0.61
N PRO A 8 -14.97 8.75 -1.67
CA PRO A 8 -13.75 8.02 -2.00
C PRO A 8 -12.62 9.04 -2.04
N ASP A 9 -11.49 8.68 -1.42
CA ASP A 9 -10.27 9.47 -1.58
C ASP A 9 -10.13 9.79 -3.05
N ALA A 10 -9.94 11.07 -3.38
CA ALA A 10 -9.55 11.46 -4.72
C ALA A 10 -8.13 10.92 -4.95
N ARG A 11 -8.04 9.61 -5.14
CA ARG A 11 -6.84 8.91 -5.53
C ARG A 11 -6.57 9.24 -6.98
N GLN A 12 -6.21 10.47 -7.23
CA GLN A 12 -5.60 10.81 -8.49
C GLN A 12 -4.17 10.30 -8.39
N GLY A 13 -3.84 9.35 -9.26
CA GLY A 13 -2.46 9.29 -9.69
C GLY A 13 -2.08 10.72 -10.06
N PRO A 14 -0.86 11.21 -9.74
CA PRO A 14 -0.47 12.59 -10.01
C PRO A 14 -0.85 12.94 -11.44
N ALA A 15 -1.34 14.16 -11.67
CA ALA A 15 -1.62 14.66 -13.01
C ALA A 15 -0.35 14.44 -13.85
N GLY A 16 -0.39 13.53 -14.82
CA GLY A 16 0.77 13.08 -15.57
C GLY A 16 1.48 11.83 -15.02
N ALA A 17 1.01 11.20 -13.93
CA ALA A 17 1.51 9.87 -13.61
C ALA A 17 1.08 8.89 -14.71
N PRO A 18 2.01 8.10 -15.25
CA PRO A 18 1.65 7.11 -16.25
C PRO A 18 0.60 6.17 -15.68
N ALA A 19 -0.44 5.87 -16.45
CA ALA A 19 -1.44 4.88 -16.08
C ALA A 19 -0.73 3.60 -15.63
N GLY A 20 -0.90 3.21 -14.36
CA GLY A 20 -0.23 2.05 -13.79
C GLY A 20 0.92 2.34 -12.81
N ALA A 21 0.99 3.55 -12.23
CA ALA A 21 1.82 3.76 -11.05
C ALA A 21 1.51 2.69 -10.00
N ALA A 22 2.56 2.11 -9.39
CA ALA A 22 2.39 1.00 -8.45
C ALA A 22 1.64 1.42 -7.18
N PHE A 23 1.72 2.70 -6.82
CA PHE A 23 1.07 3.27 -5.64
C PHE A 23 0.21 4.47 -6.02
N THR A 24 -0.90 4.63 -5.32
CA THR A 24 -1.72 5.83 -5.41
C THR A 24 -1.20 6.85 -4.40
N LEU A 25 -1.01 8.08 -4.87
CA LEU A 25 -0.58 9.19 -4.04
C LEU A 25 -1.78 10.03 -3.61
N ASN A 26 -1.67 10.63 -2.43
CA ASN A 26 -2.67 11.50 -1.86
C ASN A 26 -2.16 12.96 -1.80
N ASP A 27 -1.66 13.46 -2.92
CA ASP A 27 -1.08 14.80 -3.04
C ASP A 27 -2.12 15.89 -3.37
N ALA A 28 -3.33 15.49 -3.75
CA ALA A 28 -4.42 16.40 -4.14
C ALA A 28 -5.57 16.46 -3.11
N GLN A 29 -5.47 15.76 -1.98
CA GLN A 29 -6.56 15.70 -1.01
C GLN A 29 -6.69 17.03 -0.27
N ARG A 30 -7.89 17.60 -0.33
CA ARG A 30 -8.26 18.83 0.39
C ARG A 30 -9.53 18.58 1.17
N VAL A 31 -9.65 19.22 2.32
CA VAL A 31 -10.92 19.28 3.04
C VAL A 31 -11.77 20.33 2.34
N ASP A 32 -12.65 19.87 1.45
CA ASP A 32 -13.68 20.69 0.84
C ASP A 32 -14.92 20.82 1.77
N PRO A 33 -15.90 21.68 1.46
CA PRO A 33 -17.08 21.85 2.31
C PRO A 33 -17.87 20.56 2.54
N VAL A 34 -17.94 19.65 1.56
CA VAL A 34 -18.67 18.38 1.69
C VAL A 34 -17.93 17.43 2.64
N LEU A 35 -16.62 17.35 2.51
CA LEU A 35 -15.80 16.55 3.43
C LEU A 35 -15.83 17.14 4.85
N ALA A 36 -15.80 18.47 4.99
CA ALA A 36 -15.90 19.15 6.29
C ALA A 36 -17.22 18.82 7.02
N ASP A 37 -18.36 18.85 6.33
CA ASP A 37 -19.66 18.48 6.87
C ASP A 37 -19.69 17.01 7.32
N LYS A 38 -19.13 16.11 6.53
CA LYS A 38 -19.03 14.70 6.89
C LYS A 38 -18.09 14.44 8.06
N LEU A 39 -16.99 15.18 8.16
CA LEU A 39 -16.08 15.11 9.31
C LEU A 39 -16.77 15.61 10.59
N ASP A 40 -17.55 16.68 10.52
CA ASP A 40 -18.36 17.13 11.66
C ASP A 40 -19.37 16.08 12.10
N THR A 41 -20.14 15.54 11.15
CA THR A 41 -21.10 14.45 11.41
C THR A 41 -20.42 13.24 12.06
N ALA A 42 -19.27 12.83 11.55
CA ALA A 42 -18.51 11.71 12.09
C ALA A 42 -17.97 12.01 13.49
N ALA A 43 -17.47 13.22 13.73
CA ALA A 43 -16.99 13.64 15.04
C ALA A 43 -18.11 13.65 16.08
N GLN A 44 -19.30 14.20 15.73
CA GLN A 44 -20.47 14.17 16.60
C GLN A 44 -20.88 12.76 16.99
N ALA A 45 -20.93 11.87 16.02
CA ALA A 45 -21.34 10.49 16.27
C ALA A 45 -20.29 9.74 17.08
N ALA A 46 -18.99 9.93 16.82
CA ALA A 46 -17.92 9.34 17.63
C ALA A 46 -18.00 9.78 19.09
N VAL A 47 -18.25 11.07 19.36
CA VAL A 47 -18.43 11.59 20.71
C VAL A 47 -19.70 11.04 21.37
N THR A 48 -20.83 10.99 20.63
CA THR A 48 -22.08 10.43 21.14
C THR A 48 -21.93 8.97 21.52
N GLU A 49 -21.29 8.16 20.67
CA GLU A 49 -21.01 6.76 20.95
C GLU A 49 -20.06 6.60 22.14
N ALA A 50 -18.97 7.37 22.17
CA ALA A 50 -17.99 7.33 23.27
C ALA A 50 -18.59 7.75 24.62
N ARG A 51 -19.52 8.71 24.62
CA ARG A 51 -20.28 9.10 25.80
C ARG A 51 -21.22 7.99 26.24
N GLY A 52 -21.99 7.41 25.31
CA GLY A 52 -22.99 6.37 25.59
C GLY A 52 -22.39 5.08 26.14
N ASN A 53 -21.18 4.72 25.75
CA ASN A 53 -20.48 3.52 26.21
C ASN A 53 -19.45 3.77 27.35
N GLY A 54 -19.40 4.98 27.90
CA GLY A 54 -18.52 5.38 29.00
C GLY A 54 -17.05 5.59 28.63
N LYS A 55 -16.66 5.43 27.36
CA LYS A 55 -15.25 5.60 26.93
C LYS A 55 -14.78 7.05 27.06
N LEU A 56 -15.66 8.01 26.82
CA LEU A 56 -15.31 9.42 26.97
C LEU A 56 -15.02 9.79 28.43
N ALA A 57 -15.80 9.25 29.38
CA ALA A 57 -15.56 9.40 30.80
C ALA A 57 -14.22 8.74 31.22
N ALA A 58 -13.88 7.60 30.65
CA ALA A 58 -12.60 6.92 30.90
C ALA A 58 -11.39 7.68 30.33
N LEU A 59 -11.56 8.48 29.28
CA LEU A 59 -10.52 9.37 28.75
C LEU A 59 -10.36 10.66 29.56
N SER A 60 -11.37 11.04 30.36
CA SER A 60 -11.29 12.20 31.23
C SER A 60 -10.62 11.81 32.54
N PRO A 61 -9.53 12.49 32.94
CA PRO A 61 -8.77 12.12 34.13
C PRO A 61 -9.50 12.48 35.45
N CYS A 62 -10.69 13.04 35.37
CA CYS A 62 -11.44 13.49 36.53
C CYS A 62 -12.52 12.52 36.95
N ALA A 63 -12.33 11.96 38.15
CA ALA A 63 -13.23 10.97 38.72
C ALA A 63 -14.66 11.48 39.00
N ASN A 64 -14.88 12.81 38.97
CA ASN A 64 -16.21 13.37 39.19
C ASN A 64 -16.57 14.35 38.07
N PRO A 65 -17.44 13.98 37.13
CA PRO A 65 -17.84 14.80 35.98
C PRO A 65 -18.66 16.04 36.38
N THR A 66 -19.12 16.18 37.62
CA THR A 66 -19.93 17.31 38.05
C THR A 66 -19.11 18.42 38.72
N SER A 67 -17.86 18.14 39.11
CA SER A 67 -17.01 19.10 39.83
C SER A 67 -15.64 19.35 39.21
N GLY A 68 -15.38 18.79 38.00
CA GLY A 68 -14.05 18.82 37.38
C GLY A 68 -13.54 20.21 37.00
N GLY A 69 -14.43 21.06 36.52
CA GLY A 69 -14.08 22.42 36.15
C GLY A 69 -12.95 22.55 35.13
N GLU A 70 -12.41 23.78 35.01
CA GLU A 70 -11.33 24.11 34.07
C GLU A 70 -10.04 23.29 34.29
N ALA A 71 -9.69 23.03 35.58
CA ALA A 71 -8.48 22.27 35.89
C ALA A 71 -8.52 20.85 35.31
N CYS A 72 -9.65 20.20 35.36
CA CYS A 72 -9.90 18.89 34.76
C CYS A 72 -9.89 18.94 33.25
N ALA A 73 -10.56 19.93 32.65
CA ALA A 73 -10.55 20.15 31.22
C ALA A 73 -9.12 20.39 30.70
N ARG A 74 -8.31 21.10 31.43
CA ARG A 74 -6.89 21.34 31.14
C ARG A 74 -6.10 20.03 31.11
N THR A 75 -6.30 19.15 32.09
CA THR A 75 -5.64 17.83 32.12
C THR A 75 -6.11 16.94 30.96
N PHE A 76 -7.41 17.00 30.63
CA PHE A 76 -7.95 16.31 29.44
C PHE A 76 -7.29 16.82 28.15
N VAL A 77 -7.22 18.14 27.95
CA VAL A 77 -6.59 18.76 26.78
C VAL A 77 -5.10 18.37 26.68
N GLN A 78 -4.38 18.37 27.79
CA GLN A 78 -2.97 17.97 27.83
C GLN A 78 -2.77 16.49 27.43
N SER A 79 -3.64 15.59 27.88
CA SER A 79 -3.51 14.15 27.60
C SER A 79 -4.12 13.75 26.27
N PHE A 80 -5.39 14.05 26.05
CA PHE A 80 -6.11 13.69 24.81
C PHE A 80 -5.59 14.50 23.62
N GLY A 81 -5.40 15.81 23.81
CA GLY A 81 -4.90 16.70 22.77
C GLY A 81 -3.49 16.33 22.31
N ALA A 82 -2.62 15.92 23.24
CA ALA A 82 -1.29 15.45 22.87
C ALA A 82 -1.33 14.20 21.98
N LYS A 83 -2.27 13.28 22.25
CA LYS A 83 -2.51 12.11 21.38
C LYS A 83 -3.11 12.51 20.03
N ALA A 84 -4.10 13.42 20.04
CA ALA A 84 -4.74 13.90 18.83
C ALA A 84 -3.77 14.62 17.89
N TYR A 85 -2.91 15.49 18.44
CA TYR A 85 -1.92 16.27 17.67
C TYR A 85 -0.56 15.58 17.55
N ARG A 86 -0.40 14.42 18.19
CA ARG A 86 0.83 13.62 18.17
C ARG A 86 2.06 14.40 18.67
N ARG A 87 1.83 15.43 19.50
CA ARG A 87 2.81 16.26 20.19
C ARG A 87 2.19 16.91 21.42
N ALA A 88 3.01 17.38 22.33
CA ALA A 88 2.52 18.24 23.41
C ALA A 88 1.90 19.53 22.82
N LEU A 89 0.82 20.00 23.41
CA LEU A 89 0.24 21.30 23.10
C LEU A 89 1.03 22.41 23.79
N SER A 90 1.15 23.58 23.16
CA SER A 90 1.73 24.75 23.77
C SER A 90 0.83 25.33 24.89
N ALA A 91 1.39 26.15 25.73
CA ALA A 91 0.62 26.83 26.77
C ALA A 91 -0.51 27.68 26.20
N ASP A 92 -0.27 28.36 25.07
CA ASP A 92 -1.26 29.20 24.40
C ASP A 92 -2.38 28.37 23.76
N GLU A 93 -2.06 27.23 23.14
CA GLU A 93 -3.07 26.30 22.63
C GLU A 93 -3.98 25.78 23.77
N ILE A 94 -3.37 25.38 24.88
CA ILE A 94 -4.14 24.91 26.03
C ILE A 94 -5.01 26.05 26.59
N ALA A 95 -4.45 27.26 26.75
CA ALA A 95 -5.21 28.39 27.22
C ALA A 95 -6.40 28.74 26.31
N GLY A 96 -6.20 28.77 24.99
CA GLY A 96 -7.27 29.02 24.03
C GLY A 96 -8.39 27.98 24.06
N LEU A 97 -8.07 26.75 24.44
CA LEU A 97 -9.06 25.66 24.52
C LEU A 97 -9.84 25.65 25.85
N VAL A 98 -9.24 26.07 26.96
CA VAL A 98 -9.85 25.89 28.29
C VAL A 98 -9.96 27.14 29.13
N SER A 99 -9.22 28.22 28.86
CA SER A 99 -9.17 29.39 29.75
C SER A 99 -10.05 30.54 29.25
N GLY A 100 -10.86 31.07 30.15
CA GLY A 100 -11.74 32.21 29.88
C GLY A 100 -13.09 31.85 29.25
N PRO A 101 -14.05 32.79 29.33
CA PRO A 101 -15.46 32.51 29.04
C PRO A 101 -15.74 32.20 27.55
N THR A 102 -14.84 32.55 26.65
CA THR A 102 -14.96 32.29 25.21
C THR A 102 -14.16 31.07 24.73
N SER A 103 -13.49 30.37 25.65
CA SER A 103 -12.76 29.15 25.34
C SER A 103 -13.72 28.03 24.95
N VAL A 104 -13.22 27.06 24.19
CA VAL A 104 -14.02 25.90 23.72
C VAL A 104 -14.69 25.16 24.88
N TYR A 105 -13.94 24.97 25.98
CA TYR A 105 -14.50 24.32 27.18
C TYR A 105 -15.65 25.09 27.77
N HIS A 106 -15.49 26.41 28.02
CA HIS A 106 -16.51 27.23 28.67
C HIS A 106 -17.74 27.44 27.81
N VAL A 107 -17.57 27.58 26.47
CA VAL A 107 -18.71 27.63 25.52
C VAL A 107 -19.51 26.35 25.56
N GLY A 108 -18.84 25.19 25.66
CA GLY A 108 -19.52 23.88 25.75
C GLY A 108 -20.12 23.64 27.14
N ALA A 109 -19.50 24.12 28.22
CA ALA A 109 -19.90 23.88 29.61
C ALA A 109 -20.79 24.99 30.21
N ASP A 110 -20.92 26.13 29.54
CA ASP A 110 -21.67 27.28 30.09
C ASP A 110 -23.17 26.97 30.19
N GLY A 111 -23.68 26.92 31.43
CA GLY A 111 -25.04 26.46 31.72
C GLY A 111 -25.27 24.96 31.58
N TYR A 112 -24.25 24.16 31.28
CA TYR A 112 -24.30 22.71 31.07
C TYR A 112 -23.34 21.96 31.99
N ALA A 113 -23.41 20.64 31.95
CA ALA A 113 -22.50 19.79 32.72
C ALA A 113 -21.07 19.82 32.17
N TYR A 114 -20.07 19.57 33.02
CA TYR A 114 -18.67 19.40 32.62
C TYR A 114 -18.50 18.48 31.40
N ALA A 115 -19.28 17.39 31.33
CA ALA A 115 -19.26 16.46 30.22
C ALA A 115 -19.51 17.12 28.87
N ASP A 116 -20.35 18.16 28.80
CA ASP A 116 -20.67 18.83 27.53
C ASP A 116 -19.49 19.67 27.04
N GLY A 117 -18.71 20.27 27.97
CA GLY A 117 -17.44 20.92 27.65
C GLY A 117 -16.39 19.95 27.10
N ILE A 118 -16.31 18.74 27.65
CA ILE A 118 -15.41 17.67 27.15
C ILE A 118 -15.88 17.14 25.80
N ASP A 119 -17.19 17.02 25.58
CA ASP A 119 -17.77 16.63 24.29
C ASP A 119 -17.38 17.63 23.19
N LEU A 120 -17.52 18.93 23.46
CA LEU A 120 -17.16 19.97 22.50
C LEU A 120 -15.66 20.01 22.23
N LEU A 121 -14.82 19.93 23.28
CA LEU A 121 -13.37 19.81 23.13
C LEU A 121 -12.98 18.62 22.24
N THR A 122 -13.58 17.46 22.48
CA THR A 122 -13.30 16.26 21.68
C THR A 122 -13.67 16.46 20.21
N ARG A 123 -14.85 17.05 19.94
CA ARG A 123 -15.27 17.36 18.56
C ARG A 123 -14.33 18.34 17.87
N VAL A 124 -13.88 19.38 18.57
CA VAL A 124 -12.91 20.36 18.05
C VAL A 124 -11.57 19.68 17.73
N PHE A 125 -11.08 18.81 18.60
CA PHE A 125 -9.86 18.03 18.28
C PHE A 125 -10.02 17.20 17.02
N LEU A 126 -11.10 16.42 16.90
CA LEU A 126 -11.32 15.52 15.77
C LEU A 126 -11.49 16.24 14.41
N GLN A 127 -11.83 17.53 14.42
CA GLN A 127 -12.00 18.35 13.23
C GLN A 127 -10.83 19.30 12.97
N SER A 128 -9.88 19.37 13.88
CA SER A 128 -8.75 20.31 13.78
C SER A 128 -7.74 19.88 12.73
N ALA A 129 -7.06 20.84 12.13
CA ALA A 129 -5.95 20.58 11.21
C ALA A 129 -4.85 19.71 11.87
N GLY A 130 -4.59 19.93 13.18
CA GLY A 130 -3.60 19.14 13.93
C GLY A 130 -3.94 17.64 14.01
N PHE A 131 -5.23 17.27 13.94
CA PHE A 131 -5.67 15.88 13.90
C PHE A 131 -5.73 15.33 12.46
N LEU A 132 -6.34 16.08 11.56
CA LEU A 132 -6.64 15.64 10.20
C LEU A 132 -5.40 15.53 9.30
N TYR A 133 -4.39 16.36 9.55
CA TYR A 133 -3.17 16.39 8.75
C TYR A 133 -1.96 15.91 9.55
N VAL A 134 -1.05 15.24 8.87
CA VAL A 134 0.31 15.02 9.36
C VAL A 134 1.15 16.22 8.95
N THR A 135 1.61 17.00 9.93
CA THR A 135 2.45 18.17 9.69
C THR A 135 3.93 17.81 9.85
N GLU A 136 4.75 18.33 8.94
CA GLU A 136 6.20 18.12 8.91
C GLU A 136 6.86 19.48 8.62
N LEU A 137 6.90 20.34 9.65
CA LEU A 137 7.29 21.75 9.56
C LEU A 137 8.64 22.06 10.20
N GLY A 138 9.18 21.10 10.96
CA GLY A 138 10.40 21.30 11.77
C GLY A 138 10.18 22.17 13.00
N GLU A 139 11.27 22.65 13.59
CA GLU A 139 11.19 23.55 14.75
C GLU A 139 10.55 24.89 14.37
N PRO A 140 9.79 25.49 15.30
CA PRO A 140 9.17 26.80 15.06
C PRO A 140 10.18 27.84 14.58
N GLY A 141 9.86 28.53 13.48
CA GLY A 141 10.72 29.59 12.91
C GLY A 141 11.87 29.08 12.05
N VAL A 142 11.93 27.78 11.71
CA VAL A 142 12.93 27.26 10.80
C VAL A 142 12.72 27.86 9.39
N THR A 143 13.80 28.45 8.84
CA THR A 143 13.82 29.07 7.50
C THR A 143 14.78 28.37 6.54
N SER A 144 15.58 27.43 7.03
CA SER A 144 16.52 26.67 6.20
C SER A 144 15.78 25.66 5.33
N SER A 145 16.29 25.40 4.13
CA SER A 145 15.81 24.36 3.22
C SER A 145 17.01 23.61 2.65
N PRO A 146 17.17 22.31 2.89
CA PRO A 146 16.28 21.44 3.68
C PRO A 146 16.37 21.74 5.20
N PHE A 147 15.31 21.37 5.92
CA PHE A 147 15.27 21.38 7.38
C PHE A 147 15.09 19.96 7.94
N THR A 148 15.41 19.78 9.22
CA THR A 148 15.21 18.49 9.92
C THR A 148 13.88 18.53 10.69
N MET A 149 13.11 17.46 10.59
CA MET A 149 11.88 17.26 11.35
C MET A 149 12.16 17.19 12.85
N THR A 150 11.19 17.63 13.65
CA THR A 150 11.20 17.44 15.11
C THR A 150 11.10 15.96 15.49
N GLY A 151 11.47 15.60 16.72
CA GLY A 151 11.34 14.22 17.21
C GLY A 151 9.91 13.66 17.09
N ASN A 152 8.89 14.50 17.36
CA ASN A 152 7.48 14.10 17.26
C ASN A 152 7.02 13.92 15.81
N GLU A 153 7.50 14.73 14.89
CA GLU A 153 7.24 14.56 13.46
C GLU A 153 7.89 13.27 12.92
N ILE A 154 9.13 12.97 13.35
CA ILE A 154 9.81 11.72 13.03
C ILE A 154 9.02 10.52 13.57
N ALA A 155 8.56 10.57 14.83
CA ALA A 155 7.75 9.52 15.42
C ALA A 155 6.44 9.31 14.65
N THR A 156 5.78 10.40 14.29
CA THR A 156 4.54 10.38 13.51
C THR A 156 4.76 9.75 12.13
N SER A 157 5.78 10.20 11.39
CA SER A 157 6.13 9.64 10.08
C SER A 157 6.49 8.17 10.15
N LEU A 158 7.28 7.75 11.15
CA LEU A 158 7.61 6.32 11.38
C LEU A 158 6.35 5.49 11.61
N SER A 159 5.47 5.93 12.52
CA SER A 159 4.29 5.17 12.91
C SER A 159 3.32 5.02 11.73
N TYR A 160 2.96 6.10 11.05
CA TYR A 160 2.05 6.03 9.90
C TYR A 160 2.64 5.24 8.74
N LEU A 161 3.94 5.38 8.47
CA LEU A 161 4.62 4.57 7.45
C LEU A 161 4.52 3.08 7.75
N LEU A 162 4.80 2.68 8.98
CA LEU A 162 5.02 1.27 9.33
C LEU A 162 3.79 0.57 9.93
N THR A 163 2.80 1.32 10.46
CA THR A 163 1.62 0.74 11.11
C THR A 163 0.28 1.31 10.61
N SER A 164 0.32 2.38 9.81
CA SER A 164 -0.86 3.15 9.37
C SER A 164 -1.67 3.77 10.51
N GLY A 165 -1.04 3.97 11.65
CA GLY A 165 -1.67 4.54 12.84
C GLY A 165 -0.79 5.58 13.54
N PRO A 166 -1.34 6.28 14.53
CA PRO A 166 -0.59 7.24 15.31
C PRO A 166 0.51 6.58 16.14
N PRO A 167 1.56 7.34 16.54
CA PRO A 167 2.61 6.81 17.40
C PRO A 167 2.07 6.35 18.75
N ASP A 168 2.59 5.22 19.24
CA ASP A 168 2.32 4.76 20.59
C ASP A 168 3.12 5.54 21.63
N ASP A 169 2.78 5.38 22.90
CA ASP A 169 3.40 6.12 24.01
C ASP A 169 4.92 5.83 24.09
N ALA A 170 5.35 4.61 23.74
CA ALA A 170 6.78 4.23 23.74
C ALA A 170 7.56 5.01 22.65
N LEU A 171 6.99 5.14 21.45
CA LEU A 171 7.61 5.89 20.36
C LEU A 171 7.66 7.40 20.68
N LEU A 172 6.59 7.96 21.29
CA LEU A 172 6.57 9.35 21.74
C LEU A 172 7.61 9.62 22.83
N ALA A 173 7.82 8.67 23.75
CA ALA A 173 8.90 8.78 24.75
C ALA A 173 10.29 8.81 24.09
N LYS A 174 10.51 8.01 23.05
CA LYS A 174 11.77 8.03 22.25
C LYS A 174 11.95 9.35 21.50
N ALA A 175 10.86 9.92 20.98
CA ALA A 175 10.88 11.25 20.36
C ALA A 175 11.32 12.32 21.36
N THR A 176 10.70 12.36 22.55
CA THR A 176 11.02 13.29 23.63
C THR A 176 12.48 13.14 24.13
N ALA A 177 12.98 11.90 24.20
CA ALA A 177 14.37 11.63 24.58
C ALA A 177 15.40 11.95 23.49
N GLY A 178 14.98 12.41 22.29
CA GLY A 178 15.86 12.71 21.17
C GLY A 178 16.46 11.48 20.47
N SER A 179 16.06 10.27 20.86
CA SER A 179 16.64 9.01 20.33
C SER A 179 16.38 8.84 18.83
N LEU A 180 15.29 9.40 18.31
CA LEU A 180 14.91 9.30 16.89
C LEU A 180 15.76 10.18 15.95
N ALA A 181 16.56 11.09 16.49
CA ALA A 181 17.51 11.87 15.71
C ALA A 181 18.61 10.97 15.08
N THR A 182 18.95 9.85 15.74
CA THR A 182 19.97 8.93 15.26
C THR A 182 19.39 7.86 14.32
N SER A 183 20.20 7.38 13.37
CA SER A 183 19.81 6.28 12.47
C SER A 183 19.49 5.00 13.23
N ASP A 184 20.28 4.69 14.26
CA ASP A 184 20.12 3.46 15.06
C ASP A 184 18.87 3.50 15.93
N GLY A 185 18.53 4.69 16.49
CA GLY A 185 17.29 4.88 17.22
C GLY A 185 16.06 4.66 16.31
N ARG A 186 16.11 5.18 15.09
CA ARG A 186 15.04 4.97 14.10
C ARG A 186 14.97 3.50 13.65
N GLU A 187 16.11 2.85 13.42
CA GLU A 187 16.16 1.42 13.10
C GLU A 187 15.51 0.57 14.18
N SER A 188 15.91 0.79 15.44
CA SER A 188 15.36 0.07 16.59
C SER A 188 13.84 0.15 16.65
N GLU A 189 13.30 1.36 16.54
CA GLU A 189 11.86 1.57 16.56
C GLU A 189 11.15 1.04 15.29
N ALA A 190 11.77 1.15 14.13
CA ALA A 190 11.21 0.58 12.90
C ALA A 190 11.06 -0.94 13.01
N ARG A 191 12.07 -1.65 13.52
CA ARG A 191 12.01 -3.09 13.74
C ARG A 191 10.96 -3.47 14.78
N ARG A 192 10.85 -2.69 15.86
CA ARG A 192 9.80 -2.88 16.88
C ARG A 192 8.40 -2.71 16.29
N LEU A 193 8.16 -1.66 15.53
CA LEU A 193 6.86 -1.37 14.90
C LEU A 193 6.50 -2.41 13.85
N LEU A 194 7.43 -2.82 12.99
CA LEU A 194 7.23 -3.87 11.99
C LEU A 194 6.89 -5.22 12.63
N ALA A 195 7.35 -5.51 13.84
CA ALA A 195 7.02 -6.75 14.56
C ALA A 195 5.62 -6.73 15.21
N THR A 196 4.90 -5.62 15.18
CA THR A 196 3.53 -5.55 15.72
C THR A 196 2.49 -6.11 14.72
N PRO A 197 1.30 -6.54 15.19
CA PRO A 197 0.22 -6.94 14.28
C PRO A 197 -0.16 -5.84 13.26
N ALA A 198 -0.10 -4.56 13.67
CA ALA A 198 -0.34 -3.44 12.78
C ALA A 198 0.76 -3.29 11.72
N GLY A 199 2.03 -3.51 12.11
CA GLY A 199 3.18 -3.50 11.20
C GLY A 199 3.10 -4.63 10.18
N HIS A 200 2.77 -5.85 10.63
CA HIS A 200 2.54 -6.99 9.74
C HIS A 200 1.44 -6.68 8.72
N ALA A 201 0.28 -6.21 9.18
CA ALA A 201 -0.84 -5.87 8.31
C ALA A 201 -0.49 -4.75 7.30
N ARG A 202 0.30 -3.76 7.75
CA ARG A 202 0.77 -2.67 6.88
C ARG A 202 1.69 -3.19 5.78
N LEU A 203 2.66 -4.03 6.12
CA LEU A 203 3.62 -4.58 5.17
C LEU A 203 2.90 -5.45 4.11
N VAL A 204 1.97 -6.31 4.53
CA VAL A 204 1.12 -7.10 3.63
C VAL A 204 0.36 -6.20 2.65
N ARG A 205 -0.23 -5.11 3.14
CA ARG A 205 -0.95 -4.15 2.30
C ARG A 205 -0.02 -3.47 1.29
N VAL A 206 1.15 -3.00 1.71
CA VAL A 206 2.14 -2.35 0.82
C VAL A 206 2.54 -3.29 -0.32
N VAL A 207 2.81 -4.56 -0.02
CA VAL A 207 3.18 -5.53 -1.04
C VAL A 207 2.03 -5.80 -2.01
N ARG A 208 0.81 -5.95 -1.53
CA ARG A 208 -0.36 -6.19 -2.39
C ARG A 208 -0.71 -4.96 -3.24
N GLU A 209 -0.58 -3.75 -2.70
CA GLU A 209 -0.73 -2.49 -3.43
C GLU A 209 0.35 -2.35 -4.51
N TRP A 210 1.62 -2.61 -4.15
CA TRP A 210 2.72 -2.65 -5.12
C TRP A 210 2.42 -3.59 -6.29
N LEU A 211 1.94 -4.81 -6.01
CA LEU A 211 1.59 -5.78 -7.03
C LEU A 211 0.29 -5.45 -7.77
N GLY A 212 -0.54 -4.56 -7.25
CA GLY A 212 -1.83 -4.16 -7.83
C GLY A 212 -2.90 -5.24 -7.73
N ILE A 213 -2.81 -6.11 -6.74
CA ILE A 213 -3.71 -7.27 -6.55
C ILE A 213 -4.71 -7.08 -5.41
N GLU A 214 -4.96 -5.85 -5.03
CA GLU A 214 -6.02 -5.52 -4.09
C GLU A 214 -7.40 -5.58 -4.78
N ASN A 215 -8.43 -5.85 -3.97
CA ASN A 215 -9.82 -5.85 -4.41
C ASN A 215 -10.15 -6.85 -5.55
N VAL A 216 -9.52 -8.01 -5.56
CA VAL A 216 -9.83 -9.09 -6.51
C VAL A 216 -11.29 -9.49 -6.44
N ALA A 217 -11.84 -9.56 -5.23
CA ALA A 217 -13.25 -9.91 -4.98
C ALA A 217 -14.26 -8.93 -5.61
N GLN A 218 -13.82 -7.72 -5.96
CA GLN A 218 -14.66 -6.69 -6.61
C GLN A 218 -14.52 -6.71 -8.14
N ARG A 219 -13.67 -7.59 -8.70
CA ARG A 219 -13.53 -7.73 -10.15
C ARG A 219 -14.69 -8.49 -10.73
N GLU A 220 -15.13 -8.07 -11.91
CA GLU A 220 -16.19 -8.73 -12.64
C GLU A 220 -15.61 -9.55 -13.78
N LYS A 221 -16.14 -10.78 -13.96
CA LYS A 221 -15.88 -11.65 -15.11
C LYS A 221 -17.20 -12.07 -15.71
N ALA A 222 -17.22 -12.24 -17.04
CA ALA A 222 -18.40 -12.71 -17.75
C ALA A 222 -18.74 -14.15 -17.30
N ALA A 223 -19.88 -14.33 -16.66
CA ALA A 223 -20.32 -15.64 -16.15
C ALA A 223 -20.47 -16.70 -17.27
N SER A 224 -20.75 -16.27 -18.52
CA SER A 224 -20.78 -17.14 -19.69
C SER A 224 -19.42 -17.73 -20.08
N VAL A 225 -18.31 -17.10 -19.64
CA VAL A 225 -16.93 -17.55 -19.90
C VAL A 225 -16.29 -18.13 -18.65
N TYR A 226 -16.55 -17.50 -17.49
CA TYR A 226 -15.97 -17.84 -16.20
C TYR A 226 -17.07 -18.03 -15.12
N PRO A 227 -17.89 -19.10 -15.25
CA PRO A 227 -19.02 -19.32 -14.33
C PRO A 227 -18.59 -19.48 -12.86
N ASP A 228 -17.39 -20.01 -12.62
CA ASP A 228 -16.85 -20.27 -11.28
C ASP A 228 -16.26 -19.03 -10.62
N PHE A 229 -15.97 -17.94 -11.35
CA PHE A 229 -15.19 -16.81 -10.84
C PHE A 229 -15.84 -16.14 -9.62
N ALA A 230 -17.14 -15.88 -9.68
CA ALA A 230 -17.86 -15.24 -8.57
C ALA A 230 -17.78 -16.06 -7.27
N GLY A 231 -17.75 -17.38 -7.38
CA GLY A 231 -17.62 -18.32 -6.25
C GLY A 231 -16.21 -18.40 -5.68
N VAL A 232 -15.18 -17.98 -6.41
CA VAL A 232 -13.77 -18.12 -5.98
C VAL A 232 -13.01 -16.80 -5.82
N ALA A 233 -13.56 -15.68 -6.30
CA ALA A 233 -12.87 -14.38 -6.24
C ALA A 233 -12.47 -13.96 -4.81
N GLN A 234 -13.35 -14.19 -3.81
CA GLN A 234 -13.02 -13.92 -2.41
C GLN A 234 -11.91 -14.83 -1.89
N TYR A 235 -11.85 -16.08 -2.34
CA TYR A 235 -10.77 -17.00 -1.96
C TYR A 235 -9.44 -16.59 -2.60
N MET A 236 -9.43 -16.02 -3.82
CA MET A 236 -8.21 -15.42 -4.41
C MET A 236 -7.71 -14.21 -3.61
N GLU A 237 -8.65 -13.36 -3.12
CA GLU A 237 -8.34 -12.24 -2.22
C GLU A 237 -7.70 -12.74 -0.93
N ASN A 238 -8.29 -13.77 -0.32
CA ASN A 238 -7.83 -14.38 0.91
C ASN A 238 -6.46 -15.07 0.72
N GLU A 239 -6.30 -15.84 -0.38
CA GLU A 239 -5.03 -16.49 -0.73
C GLU A 239 -3.90 -15.48 -0.82
N SER A 240 -4.07 -14.44 -1.64
CA SER A 240 -3.01 -13.46 -1.87
C SER A 240 -2.58 -12.76 -0.58
N ARG A 241 -3.56 -12.47 0.32
CA ARG A 241 -3.27 -11.87 1.64
C ARG A 241 -2.55 -12.84 2.56
N ALA A 242 -3.07 -14.07 2.70
CA ALA A 242 -2.48 -15.07 3.58
C ALA A 242 -1.09 -15.52 3.09
N PHE A 243 -0.89 -15.66 1.79
CA PHE A 243 0.41 -16.00 1.20
C PHE A 243 1.45 -14.91 1.45
N VAL A 244 1.10 -13.64 1.21
CA VAL A 244 2.01 -12.52 1.47
C VAL A 244 2.32 -12.41 2.96
N ASP A 245 1.33 -12.57 3.83
CA ASP A 245 1.51 -12.54 5.28
C ASP A 245 2.46 -13.66 5.74
N GLU A 246 2.26 -14.87 5.25
CA GLU A 246 3.10 -16.03 5.59
C GLU A 246 4.55 -15.83 5.12
N VAL A 247 4.76 -15.34 3.89
CA VAL A 247 6.12 -15.03 3.38
C VAL A 247 6.78 -13.98 4.25
N LEU A 248 6.11 -12.88 4.56
CA LEU A 248 6.71 -11.72 5.21
C LEU A 248 6.95 -11.91 6.70
N ASN A 249 6.03 -12.55 7.39
CA ASN A 249 5.98 -12.54 8.85
C ASN A 249 6.32 -13.90 9.50
N ASN A 250 6.16 -15.00 8.75
CA ASN A 250 6.34 -16.35 9.28
C ASN A 250 7.38 -17.18 8.51
N SER A 251 8.00 -16.63 7.46
CA SER A 251 9.00 -17.32 6.64
C SER A 251 10.25 -16.47 6.41
N THR A 252 10.80 -16.45 5.19
CA THR A 252 12.06 -15.77 4.89
C THR A 252 11.93 -14.25 4.76
N GLY A 253 10.75 -13.76 4.44
CA GLY A 253 10.48 -12.35 4.15
C GLY A 253 11.14 -11.84 2.88
N THR A 254 11.51 -12.74 1.96
CA THR A 254 12.31 -12.42 0.77
C THR A 254 11.47 -12.23 -0.48
N LEU A 255 11.97 -11.38 -1.39
CA LEU A 255 11.44 -11.26 -2.73
C LEU A 255 11.54 -12.59 -3.48
N THR A 256 12.64 -13.31 -3.28
CA THR A 256 12.85 -14.63 -3.89
C THR A 256 11.71 -15.57 -3.54
N GLU A 257 11.35 -15.70 -2.27
CA GLU A 257 10.23 -16.57 -1.86
C GLU A 257 8.89 -16.04 -2.38
N LEU A 258 8.65 -14.74 -2.29
CA LEU A 258 7.40 -14.13 -2.78
C LEU A 258 7.12 -14.46 -4.26
N LEU A 259 8.16 -14.47 -5.10
CA LEU A 259 8.03 -14.70 -6.53
C LEU A 259 8.15 -16.18 -6.95
N SER A 260 8.81 -17.04 -6.16
CA SER A 260 9.13 -18.41 -6.60
C SER A 260 8.71 -19.52 -5.63
N ALA A 261 7.97 -19.23 -4.55
CA ALA A 261 7.51 -20.26 -3.62
C ALA A 261 6.75 -21.39 -4.34
N ASP A 262 7.03 -22.65 -3.96
CA ASP A 262 6.39 -23.85 -4.46
C ASP A 262 5.21 -24.31 -3.59
N TRP A 263 4.67 -23.38 -2.81
CA TRP A 263 3.53 -23.53 -1.93
C TRP A 263 2.64 -22.29 -1.98
N THR A 264 1.40 -22.44 -1.51
CA THR A 264 0.46 -21.34 -1.30
C THR A 264 -0.41 -21.63 -0.06
N ILE A 265 -1.27 -20.68 0.32
CA ILE A 265 -2.30 -20.88 1.36
C ILE A 265 -3.66 -20.73 0.68
N VAL A 266 -4.33 -21.83 0.43
CA VAL A 266 -5.51 -21.88 -0.44
C VAL A 266 -6.64 -22.66 0.21
N ASP A 267 -7.85 -22.10 0.13
CA ASP A 267 -9.07 -22.77 0.55
C ASP A 267 -9.54 -23.81 -0.50
N PRO A 268 -10.31 -24.84 -0.10
CA PRO A 268 -10.71 -25.93 -0.99
C PRO A 268 -11.36 -25.51 -2.32
N PRO A 269 -12.26 -24.49 -2.39
CA PRO A 269 -12.84 -24.10 -3.67
C PRO A 269 -11.81 -23.58 -4.69
N LEU A 270 -10.81 -22.80 -4.23
CA LEU A 270 -9.75 -22.29 -5.10
C LEU A 270 -8.70 -23.38 -5.40
N ALA A 271 -8.42 -24.28 -4.44
CA ALA A 271 -7.55 -25.43 -4.64
C ALA A 271 -8.05 -26.32 -5.78
N ALA A 272 -9.36 -26.52 -5.90
CA ALA A 272 -9.98 -27.24 -6.99
C ALA A 272 -9.72 -26.58 -8.36
N ILE A 273 -9.76 -25.25 -8.45
CA ILE A 273 -9.41 -24.50 -9.66
C ILE A 273 -7.93 -24.67 -10.02
N TYR A 274 -7.06 -24.77 -9.01
CA TYR A 274 -5.62 -24.98 -9.20
C TYR A 274 -5.23 -26.42 -9.52
N GLY A 275 -6.13 -27.39 -9.30
CA GLY A 275 -5.86 -28.81 -9.45
C GLY A 275 -4.97 -29.38 -8.33
N VAL A 276 -5.07 -28.81 -7.12
CA VAL A 276 -4.34 -29.25 -5.92
C VAL A 276 -5.32 -29.61 -4.79
N THR A 277 -4.83 -30.32 -3.78
CA THR A 277 -5.59 -30.59 -2.55
C THR A 277 -5.17 -29.61 -1.48
N ALA A 278 -6.11 -28.82 -0.95
CA ALA A 278 -5.84 -27.91 0.15
C ALA A 278 -5.35 -28.68 1.39
N ALA A 279 -4.28 -28.20 2.01
CA ALA A 279 -3.70 -28.82 3.22
C ALA A 279 -4.57 -28.61 4.46
N GLY A 280 -5.33 -27.50 4.50
CA GLY A 280 -6.20 -27.10 5.60
C GLY A 280 -6.27 -25.58 5.71
N ALA A 281 -7.19 -25.07 6.53
CA ALA A 281 -7.35 -23.63 6.73
C ALA A 281 -6.06 -22.99 7.26
N GLY A 282 -5.54 -21.99 6.57
CA GLY A 282 -4.34 -21.28 6.95
C GLY A 282 -3.02 -22.08 6.84
N GLN A 283 -3.04 -23.27 6.24
CA GLN A 283 -1.86 -24.11 6.09
C GLN A 283 -1.25 -24.00 4.69
N ARG A 284 0.08 -24.15 4.61
CA ARG A 284 0.80 -24.20 3.33
C ARG A 284 0.37 -25.42 2.54
N THR A 285 -0.15 -25.18 1.35
CA THR A 285 -0.50 -26.20 0.36
C THR A 285 0.60 -26.29 -0.67
N SER A 286 1.14 -27.51 -0.89
CA SER A 286 2.16 -27.75 -1.91
C SER A 286 1.61 -27.53 -3.31
N LEU A 287 2.40 -26.87 -4.16
CA LEU A 287 2.16 -26.71 -5.58
C LEU A 287 2.98 -27.72 -6.42
N ALA A 288 3.53 -28.76 -5.79
CA ALA A 288 4.22 -29.84 -6.49
C ALA A 288 3.27 -30.49 -7.51
N GLY A 289 3.75 -30.71 -8.72
CA GLY A 289 2.97 -31.33 -9.79
C GLY A 289 2.08 -30.39 -10.62
N VAL A 290 1.98 -29.10 -10.23
CA VAL A 290 1.30 -28.09 -11.05
C VAL A 290 2.30 -26.99 -11.44
N PRO A 291 2.24 -26.45 -12.67
CA PRO A 291 3.16 -25.41 -13.15
C PRO A 291 2.75 -24.03 -12.60
N ARG A 292 2.80 -23.86 -11.28
CA ARG A 292 2.44 -22.64 -10.56
C ARG A 292 3.45 -22.36 -9.47
N ARG A 293 3.98 -21.13 -9.40
CA ARG A 293 4.95 -20.71 -8.38
C ARG A 293 4.72 -19.23 -8.05
N GLY A 294 4.85 -18.90 -6.76
CA GLY A 294 4.84 -17.53 -6.26
C GLY A 294 3.60 -16.72 -6.64
N ILE A 295 3.62 -15.45 -6.25
CA ILE A 295 2.46 -14.56 -6.33
C ILE A 295 2.02 -14.23 -7.77
N LEU A 296 2.94 -14.19 -8.74
CA LEU A 296 2.62 -13.84 -10.13
C LEU A 296 1.82 -14.92 -10.87
N ASN A 297 1.86 -16.16 -10.39
CA ASN A 297 1.08 -17.26 -10.92
C ASN A 297 -0.19 -17.55 -10.09
N GLN A 298 -0.51 -16.75 -9.07
CA GLN A 298 -1.77 -16.88 -8.31
C GLN A 298 -2.95 -16.29 -9.07
N GLY A 299 -4.14 -16.79 -8.79
CA GLY A 299 -5.39 -16.33 -9.39
C GLY A 299 -5.62 -14.83 -9.21
N ALA A 300 -5.19 -14.26 -8.10
CA ALA A 300 -5.30 -12.83 -7.82
C ALA A 300 -4.57 -11.99 -8.90
N PHE A 301 -3.28 -12.24 -9.15
CA PHE A 301 -2.52 -11.50 -10.16
C PHE A 301 -3.07 -11.75 -11.57
N LEU A 302 -3.30 -13.02 -11.90
CA LEU A 302 -3.72 -13.44 -13.25
C LEU A 302 -5.10 -12.91 -13.63
N SER A 303 -6.03 -12.80 -12.66
CA SER A 303 -7.39 -12.29 -12.91
C SER A 303 -7.50 -10.79 -12.92
N VAL A 304 -6.70 -10.09 -12.08
CA VAL A 304 -6.69 -8.61 -12.07
C VAL A 304 -6.13 -8.08 -13.40
N PHE A 305 -5.08 -8.70 -13.94
CA PHE A 305 -4.47 -8.31 -15.20
C PHE A 305 -5.01 -9.13 -16.38
N ALA A 306 -6.35 -9.24 -16.42
CA ALA A 306 -7.11 -9.87 -17.50
C ALA A 306 -8.39 -9.09 -17.77
N THR A 307 -9.02 -9.31 -18.92
CA THR A 307 -10.33 -8.71 -19.22
C THR A 307 -11.45 -9.51 -18.55
N ASN A 308 -12.69 -9.03 -18.69
CA ASN A 308 -13.86 -9.75 -18.17
C ASN A 308 -14.13 -11.07 -18.90
N ASN A 309 -13.64 -11.24 -20.13
CA ASN A 309 -13.93 -12.39 -21.01
C ASN A 309 -12.69 -13.12 -21.55
N GLY A 310 -11.47 -12.77 -21.08
CA GLY A 310 -10.26 -13.45 -21.57
C GLY A 310 -9.00 -13.10 -20.76
N SER A 311 -7.93 -13.88 -20.93
CA SER A 311 -6.58 -13.47 -20.55
C SER A 311 -6.14 -12.26 -21.37
N HIS A 312 -5.18 -11.51 -20.85
CA HIS A 312 -4.70 -10.31 -21.54
C HIS A 312 -3.18 -10.18 -21.40
N PRO A 313 -2.40 -10.71 -22.35
CA PRO A 313 -0.95 -10.72 -22.23
C PRO A 313 -0.34 -9.31 -22.10
N VAL A 314 -0.87 -8.32 -22.81
CA VAL A 314 -0.38 -6.93 -22.68
C VAL A 314 -0.57 -6.39 -21.27
N TYR A 315 -1.72 -6.60 -20.63
CA TYR A 315 -1.92 -6.14 -19.23
C TYR A 315 -0.97 -6.83 -18.25
N ARG A 316 -0.79 -8.14 -18.40
CA ARG A 316 0.16 -8.93 -17.60
C ARG A 316 1.60 -8.47 -17.82
N GLY A 317 1.99 -8.25 -19.08
CA GLY A 317 3.32 -7.78 -19.45
C GLY A 317 3.61 -6.37 -18.92
N VAL A 318 2.69 -5.43 -19.10
CA VAL A 318 2.81 -4.07 -18.54
C VAL A 318 2.91 -4.09 -17.01
N ALA A 319 2.13 -4.95 -16.33
CA ALA A 319 2.21 -5.08 -14.88
C ALA A 319 3.60 -5.57 -14.44
N ILE A 320 4.16 -6.57 -15.11
CA ILE A 320 5.51 -7.05 -14.81
C ILE A 320 6.54 -5.97 -15.11
N MET A 321 6.48 -5.32 -16.28
CA MET A 321 7.43 -4.26 -16.65
C MET A 321 7.45 -3.12 -15.63
N ARG A 322 6.29 -2.54 -15.34
CA ARG A 322 6.21 -1.34 -14.49
C ARG A 322 6.42 -1.63 -13.02
N ARG A 323 5.80 -2.71 -12.51
CA ARG A 323 5.74 -3.01 -11.07
C ARG A 323 6.90 -3.85 -10.59
N ILE A 324 7.34 -4.82 -11.40
CA ILE A 324 8.34 -5.81 -11.00
C ILE A 324 9.73 -5.47 -11.53
N ALA A 325 9.83 -5.00 -12.80
CA ALA A 325 11.11 -4.73 -13.43
C ALA A 325 11.48 -3.23 -13.50
N CYS A 326 10.59 -2.31 -13.13
CA CYS A 326 10.76 -0.85 -13.26
C CYS A 326 11.19 -0.40 -14.66
N LEU A 327 10.74 -1.11 -15.69
CA LEU A 327 11.01 -0.74 -17.06
C LEU A 327 10.03 0.33 -17.54
N PRO A 328 10.49 1.31 -18.29
CA PRO A 328 9.61 2.36 -18.80
C PRO A 328 8.60 1.77 -19.80
N VAL A 329 7.35 2.09 -19.60
CA VAL A 329 6.28 1.82 -20.57
C VAL A 329 5.64 3.14 -20.92
N GLN A 330 5.76 3.55 -22.18
CA GLN A 330 5.17 4.78 -22.65
C GLN A 330 3.65 4.70 -22.65
N ASP A 331 2.99 5.81 -22.36
CA ASP A 331 1.53 5.90 -22.45
C ASP A 331 1.15 6.12 -23.93
N PRO A 332 0.41 5.18 -24.55
CA PRO A 332 -0.05 5.36 -25.92
C PRO A 332 -0.84 6.64 -26.13
N GLY A 333 -1.68 7.04 -25.15
CA GLY A 333 -2.45 8.26 -25.20
C GLY A 333 -1.58 9.51 -25.29
N ALA A 334 -0.46 9.55 -24.57
CA ALA A 334 0.51 10.64 -24.64
C ALA A 334 1.22 10.71 -26.02
N LEU A 335 1.24 9.61 -26.76
CA LEU A 335 1.77 9.54 -28.13
C LEU A 335 0.70 9.75 -29.21
N GLY A 336 -0.56 10.05 -28.83
CA GLY A 336 -1.68 10.18 -29.75
C GLY A 336 -2.12 8.86 -30.38
N ILE A 337 -1.73 7.72 -29.82
CA ILE A 337 -2.07 6.38 -30.30
C ILE A 337 -3.40 5.96 -29.69
N VAL A 338 -4.38 5.64 -30.53
CA VAL A 338 -5.63 5.03 -30.11
C VAL A 338 -5.40 3.53 -29.92
N VAL A 339 -5.48 3.05 -28.68
CA VAL A 339 -5.34 1.63 -28.38
C VAL A 339 -6.61 0.89 -28.79
N SER A 340 -6.45 -0.11 -29.67
CA SER A 340 -7.51 -1.07 -29.98
C SER A 340 -7.04 -2.49 -29.64
N PHE A 341 -7.95 -3.28 -29.07
CA PHE A 341 -7.63 -4.71 -28.81
C PHE A 341 -7.83 -5.54 -30.08
N PRO A 342 -7.01 -6.60 -30.24
CA PRO A 342 -7.23 -7.53 -31.35
C PRO A 342 -8.65 -8.11 -31.29
N ALA A 343 -9.34 -8.09 -32.43
CA ALA A 343 -10.68 -8.66 -32.53
C ALA A 343 -10.72 -10.14 -32.10
N ALA A 344 -11.85 -10.57 -31.57
CA ALA A 344 -12.05 -11.98 -31.26
C ALA A 344 -11.95 -12.83 -32.53
N ASP A 345 -11.13 -13.85 -32.51
CA ASP A 345 -10.95 -14.79 -33.60
C ASP A 345 -10.85 -16.21 -33.02
N PRO A 346 -11.90 -17.01 -33.10
CA PRO A 346 -11.93 -18.36 -32.53
C PRO A 346 -10.97 -19.33 -33.25
N SER A 347 -10.45 -18.96 -34.44
CA SER A 347 -9.47 -19.72 -35.15
C SER A 347 -8.03 -19.53 -34.68
N LYS A 348 -7.79 -18.59 -33.77
CA LYS A 348 -6.47 -18.22 -33.22
C LYS A 348 -6.44 -18.35 -31.72
N THR A 349 -5.28 -18.73 -31.15
CA THR A 349 -5.04 -18.55 -29.70
C THR A 349 -4.99 -17.08 -29.34
N THR A 350 -5.16 -16.74 -28.06
CA THR A 350 -4.96 -15.38 -27.57
C THR A 350 -3.59 -14.84 -27.93
N ARG A 351 -2.53 -15.64 -27.73
CA ARG A 351 -1.17 -15.31 -28.17
C ARG A 351 -1.11 -14.94 -29.64
N GLN A 352 -1.62 -15.80 -30.54
CA GLN A 352 -1.59 -15.54 -31.99
C GLN A 352 -2.33 -14.28 -32.43
N ARG A 353 -3.39 -13.90 -31.71
CA ARG A 353 -4.11 -12.64 -31.95
C ARG A 353 -3.26 -11.43 -31.61
N PHE A 354 -2.60 -11.46 -30.46
CA PHE A 354 -1.76 -10.35 -30.00
C PHE A 354 -0.46 -10.24 -30.79
N GLU A 355 0.18 -11.34 -31.16
CA GLU A 355 1.33 -11.34 -32.07
C GLU A 355 0.98 -10.71 -33.43
N SER A 356 -0.21 -11.02 -33.98
CA SER A 356 -0.67 -10.39 -35.23
C SER A 356 -0.87 -8.89 -35.11
N HIS A 357 -1.31 -8.39 -33.95
CA HIS A 357 -1.43 -6.95 -33.68
C HIS A 357 -0.07 -6.28 -33.53
N ALA A 358 0.87 -6.93 -32.88
CA ALA A 358 2.22 -6.44 -32.67
C ALA A 358 3.11 -6.47 -33.94
N ALA A 359 2.63 -7.08 -35.04
CA ALA A 359 3.36 -7.10 -36.29
C ALA A 359 3.40 -5.75 -37.01
N ASP A 360 2.54 -4.79 -36.64
CA ASP A 360 2.62 -3.42 -37.15
C ASP A 360 3.91 -2.74 -36.63
N PRO A 361 4.74 -2.16 -37.52
CA PRO A 361 6.01 -1.53 -37.12
C PRO A 361 5.85 -0.41 -36.08
N GLY A 362 4.72 0.29 -36.06
CA GLY A 362 4.43 1.33 -35.08
C GLY A 362 4.17 0.75 -33.68
N CYS A 363 3.67 -0.47 -33.60
CA CYS A 363 3.35 -1.17 -32.35
C CYS A 363 4.53 -2.03 -31.85
N ALA A 364 5.32 -2.58 -32.76
CA ALA A 364 6.36 -3.57 -32.50
C ALA A 364 7.43 -3.09 -31.50
N SER A 365 7.76 -1.80 -31.52
CA SER A 365 8.79 -1.21 -30.65
C SER A 365 8.49 -1.31 -29.15
N CYS A 366 7.21 -1.25 -28.77
CA CYS A 366 6.75 -1.40 -27.38
C CYS A 366 6.31 -2.84 -27.09
N HIS A 367 5.53 -3.44 -28.02
CA HIS A 367 4.93 -4.75 -27.82
C HIS A 367 5.95 -5.88 -27.79
N GLY A 368 7.10 -5.77 -28.47
CA GLY A 368 8.14 -6.79 -28.39
C GLY A 368 8.61 -7.12 -26.98
N ALA A 369 8.72 -6.09 -26.13
CA ALA A 369 9.09 -6.26 -24.72
C ALA A 369 7.87 -6.64 -23.84
N ILE A 370 6.76 -5.92 -24.01
CA ILE A 370 5.54 -6.09 -23.22
C ILE A 370 4.98 -7.50 -23.39
N ASP A 371 4.80 -7.91 -24.64
CA ASP A 371 4.09 -9.13 -24.97
C ASP A 371 4.89 -10.37 -24.59
N SER A 372 6.22 -10.35 -24.71
CA SER A 372 7.07 -11.47 -24.29
C SER A 372 6.91 -11.78 -22.79
N LEU A 373 6.83 -10.76 -21.92
CA LEU A 373 6.58 -10.95 -20.50
C LEU A 373 5.18 -11.49 -20.22
N GLY A 374 4.18 -11.02 -20.96
CA GLY A 374 2.79 -11.46 -20.80
C GLY A 374 2.51 -12.84 -21.36
N PHE A 375 3.10 -13.18 -22.49
CA PHE A 375 2.92 -14.52 -23.11
C PHE A 375 3.43 -15.66 -22.24
N ALA A 376 4.43 -15.42 -21.38
CA ALA A 376 4.89 -16.42 -20.42
C ALA A 376 3.76 -16.90 -19.49
N LEU A 377 2.70 -16.13 -19.33
CA LEU A 377 1.56 -16.43 -18.45
C LEU A 377 0.33 -16.94 -19.22
N GLU A 378 0.42 -17.25 -20.53
CA GLU A 378 -0.73 -17.66 -21.35
C GLU A 378 -1.12 -19.14 -21.18
N SER A 379 -0.36 -19.92 -20.41
CA SER A 379 -0.85 -21.18 -19.85
C SER A 379 -1.96 -21.00 -18.80
N PHE A 380 -2.28 -19.76 -18.42
CA PHE A 380 -3.38 -19.43 -17.51
C PHE A 380 -4.44 -18.58 -18.22
N ASP A 381 -5.70 -18.93 -18.02
CA ASP A 381 -6.84 -18.18 -18.54
C ASP A 381 -7.06 -16.84 -17.81
N GLY A 382 -8.19 -16.17 -18.08
CA GLY A 382 -8.51 -14.87 -17.50
C GLY A 382 -8.95 -14.89 -16.03
N MET A 383 -9.15 -16.07 -15.44
CA MET A 383 -9.37 -16.23 -14.00
C MET A 383 -8.19 -16.89 -13.27
N GLY A 384 -7.13 -17.22 -14.00
CA GLY A 384 -5.95 -17.87 -13.46
C GLY A 384 -6.03 -19.39 -13.38
N LYS A 385 -7.00 -20.04 -14.05
CA LYS A 385 -7.07 -21.48 -14.20
C LYS A 385 -6.05 -21.92 -15.23
N LEU A 386 -5.33 -23.01 -14.93
CA LEU A 386 -4.39 -23.61 -15.89
C LEU A 386 -5.14 -24.16 -17.10
N ARG A 387 -4.63 -23.89 -18.30
CA ARG A 387 -5.14 -24.41 -19.57
C ARG A 387 -4.01 -25.00 -20.42
N THR A 388 -4.27 -26.13 -21.06
CA THR A 388 -3.38 -26.76 -22.04
C THR A 388 -3.74 -26.35 -23.46
N THR A 389 -4.95 -25.83 -23.67
CA THR A 389 -5.45 -25.38 -24.98
C THR A 389 -6.11 -24.01 -24.86
N ASP A 390 -6.00 -23.22 -25.91
CA ASP A 390 -6.67 -21.94 -26.09
C ASP A 390 -7.35 -21.94 -27.47
N ASN A 391 -8.68 -21.79 -27.51
CA ASN A 391 -9.50 -21.94 -28.71
C ASN A 391 -9.22 -23.26 -29.50
N GLY A 392 -9.08 -24.36 -28.75
CA GLY A 392 -8.85 -25.70 -29.31
C GLY A 392 -7.44 -25.97 -29.84
N LYS A 393 -6.51 -25.02 -29.71
CA LYS A 393 -5.09 -25.16 -30.07
C LYS A 393 -4.22 -25.25 -28.84
N PRO A 394 -3.04 -25.88 -28.88
CA PRO A 394 -2.12 -25.89 -27.74
C PRO A 394 -1.82 -24.48 -27.26
N ALA A 395 -1.92 -24.27 -25.93
CA ALA A 395 -1.49 -23.03 -25.31
C ALA A 395 0.04 -23.01 -25.24
N ASP A 396 0.65 -21.97 -25.82
CA ASP A 396 2.10 -21.78 -25.80
C ASP A 396 2.46 -20.58 -24.94
N SER A 397 3.25 -20.82 -23.91
CA SER A 397 3.78 -19.80 -22.97
C SER A 397 5.31 -19.68 -23.02
N SER A 398 5.97 -20.33 -23.97
CA SER A 398 7.41 -20.19 -24.20
C SER A 398 7.74 -18.79 -24.74
N VAL A 399 8.76 -18.13 -24.22
CA VAL A 399 9.13 -16.77 -24.62
C VAL A 399 10.63 -16.58 -24.66
N THR A 400 11.07 -15.67 -25.53
CA THR A 400 12.44 -15.13 -25.51
C THR A 400 12.36 -13.66 -25.18
N ILE A 401 12.99 -13.26 -24.07
CA ILE A 401 13.02 -11.90 -23.56
C ILE A 401 14.34 -11.24 -23.96
N LYS A 402 14.26 -10.02 -24.47
CA LYS A 402 15.39 -9.19 -24.89
C LYS A 402 15.14 -7.76 -24.45
N LEU A 403 15.55 -7.43 -23.24
CA LEU A 403 15.35 -6.12 -22.58
C LEU A 403 16.68 -5.37 -22.36
N GLY A 404 17.81 -6.00 -22.71
CA GLY A 404 19.14 -5.46 -22.41
C GLY A 404 19.44 -5.50 -20.90
N SER A 405 18.92 -6.51 -20.19
CA SER A 405 19.03 -6.64 -18.74
C SER A 405 19.40 -8.08 -18.34
N ASP A 406 19.53 -8.32 -17.03
CA ASP A 406 19.74 -9.66 -16.47
C ASP A 406 18.51 -10.59 -16.59
N LEU A 407 17.44 -10.10 -17.21
CA LEU A 407 16.24 -10.88 -17.56
C LEU A 407 16.28 -11.40 -19.00
N ASP A 408 17.30 -11.07 -19.77
CA ASP A 408 17.43 -11.59 -21.14
C ASP A 408 17.63 -13.09 -21.13
N GLY A 409 16.79 -13.80 -21.88
CA GLY A 409 16.82 -15.28 -21.90
C GLY A 409 15.60 -15.90 -22.53
N THR A 410 15.60 -17.22 -22.60
CA THR A 410 14.44 -18.02 -23.07
C THR A 410 13.83 -18.76 -21.89
N TYR A 411 12.53 -18.62 -21.72
CA TYR A 411 11.76 -19.17 -20.62
C TYR A 411 10.64 -20.06 -21.18
N ALA A 412 10.51 -21.24 -20.62
CA ALA A 412 9.51 -22.22 -21.07
C ALA A 412 8.07 -21.80 -20.72
N ASP A 413 7.91 -21.10 -19.60
CA ASP A 413 6.58 -20.74 -19.07
C ASP A 413 6.69 -19.66 -17.98
N GLY A 414 5.55 -19.32 -17.38
CA GLY A 414 5.46 -18.37 -16.28
C GLY A 414 6.18 -18.79 -14.99
N VAL A 415 6.42 -20.07 -14.78
CA VAL A 415 7.21 -20.57 -13.63
C VAL A 415 8.69 -20.28 -13.83
N ALA A 416 9.20 -20.55 -15.02
CA ALA A 416 10.59 -20.26 -15.38
C ALA A 416 10.85 -18.74 -15.34
N LEU A 417 9.90 -17.92 -15.84
CA LEU A 417 9.98 -16.48 -15.75
C LEU A 417 9.93 -16.00 -14.30
N ALA A 418 9.02 -16.50 -13.46
CA ALA A 418 8.92 -16.13 -12.05
C ALA A 418 10.22 -16.43 -11.28
N SER A 419 10.85 -17.58 -11.57
CA SER A 419 12.16 -17.93 -11.01
C SER A 419 13.26 -16.96 -11.45
N ALA A 420 13.30 -16.56 -12.72
CA ALA A 420 14.27 -15.57 -13.20
C ALA A 420 14.07 -14.21 -12.54
N LEU A 421 12.84 -13.71 -12.46
CA LEU A 421 12.48 -12.47 -11.78
C LEU A 421 12.91 -12.49 -10.30
N ALA A 422 12.71 -13.62 -9.61
CA ALA A 422 13.06 -13.79 -8.22
C ALA A 422 14.57 -13.63 -7.94
N HIS A 423 15.42 -14.01 -8.87
CA HIS A 423 16.87 -13.96 -8.73
C HIS A 423 17.53 -12.75 -9.39
N SER A 424 16.75 -11.93 -10.13
CA SER A 424 17.25 -10.79 -10.87
C SER A 424 17.68 -9.63 -9.94
N ALA A 425 18.88 -9.12 -10.16
CA ALA A 425 19.40 -7.95 -9.45
C ALA A 425 18.65 -6.67 -9.83
N SER A 426 18.22 -6.56 -11.11
CA SER A 426 17.43 -5.44 -11.58
C SER A 426 16.04 -5.42 -10.93
N VAL A 427 15.41 -6.58 -10.72
CA VAL A 427 14.10 -6.69 -10.02
C VAL A 427 14.24 -6.33 -8.53
N LYS A 428 15.30 -6.76 -7.85
CA LYS A 428 15.57 -6.34 -6.46
C LYS A 428 15.79 -4.82 -6.36
N THR A 429 16.49 -4.25 -7.31
CA THR A 429 16.64 -2.78 -7.40
C THR A 429 15.30 -2.09 -7.64
N CYS A 430 14.45 -2.67 -8.49
CA CYS A 430 13.10 -2.16 -8.71
C CYS A 430 12.26 -2.21 -7.44
N LEU A 431 12.31 -3.30 -6.66
CA LEU A 431 11.64 -3.38 -5.37
C LEU A 431 12.05 -2.22 -4.45
N ALA A 432 13.35 -1.95 -4.34
CA ALA A 432 13.84 -0.84 -3.52
C ALA A 432 13.26 0.50 -4.00
N ARG A 433 13.20 0.75 -5.30
CA ARG A 433 12.56 1.94 -5.90
C ARG A 433 11.08 2.01 -5.56
N GLN A 434 10.34 0.93 -5.74
CA GLN A 434 8.89 0.89 -5.48
C GLN A 434 8.57 1.16 -4.00
N ILE A 435 9.29 0.53 -3.08
CA ILE A 435 9.12 0.77 -1.64
C ILE A 435 9.48 2.21 -1.26
N PHE A 436 10.58 2.76 -1.83
CA PHE A 436 10.92 4.17 -1.64
C PHE A 436 9.78 5.10 -2.09
N ARG A 437 9.22 4.88 -3.28
CA ARG A 437 8.11 5.69 -3.83
C ARG A 437 6.89 5.64 -2.93
N SER A 438 6.53 4.45 -2.45
CA SER A 438 5.45 4.29 -1.47
C SER A 438 5.74 5.03 -0.16
N ALA A 439 6.94 4.86 0.37
CA ALA A 439 7.32 5.43 1.66
C ALA A 439 7.52 6.96 1.62
N ALA A 440 8.00 7.48 0.50
CA ALA A 440 8.17 8.91 0.29
C ALA A 440 6.90 9.63 -0.18
N GLY A 441 5.82 8.87 -0.52
CA GLY A 441 4.57 9.41 -1.05
C GLY A 441 4.76 10.14 -2.37
N ARG A 442 5.67 9.68 -3.24
CA ARG A 442 6.03 10.35 -4.49
C ARG A 442 5.95 9.42 -5.68
N SER A 443 5.53 9.98 -6.81
CA SER A 443 5.51 9.28 -8.10
C SER A 443 6.85 9.34 -8.82
N ASP A 444 6.96 8.50 -9.85
CA ASP A 444 8.10 8.44 -10.76
C ASP A 444 8.52 9.82 -11.28
N GLY A 445 9.79 10.13 -11.16
CA GLY A 445 10.43 11.23 -11.87
C GLY A 445 10.45 12.59 -11.18
N THR A 446 9.72 12.82 -10.09
CA THR A 446 9.72 14.13 -9.41
C THR A 446 10.94 14.38 -8.52
N VAL A 447 11.70 13.33 -8.15
CA VAL A 447 12.90 13.43 -7.30
C VAL A 447 13.97 12.42 -7.72
N GLN A 448 14.32 12.40 -8.99
CA GLN A 448 15.24 11.44 -9.60
C GLN A 448 16.53 11.24 -8.77
N GLY A 449 17.19 12.29 -8.32
CA GLY A 449 18.40 12.19 -7.51
C GLY A 449 18.20 11.56 -6.13
N ALA A 450 17.04 11.76 -5.47
CA ALA A 450 16.79 11.22 -4.14
C ALA A 450 16.51 9.72 -4.15
N GLU A 451 15.84 9.23 -5.19
CA GLU A 451 15.60 7.80 -5.39
C GLU A 451 16.90 7.06 -5.68
N ASP A 452 17.73 7.62 -6.57
CA ASP A 452 19.02 6.99 -6.93
C ASP A 452 19.97 6.95 -5.73
N ASP A 453 20.09 8.04 -4.97
CA ASP A 453 20.90 8.08 -3.75
C ASP A 453 20.42 7.05 -2.70
N PHE A 454 19.10 6.86 -2.58
CA PHE A 454 18.55 5.84 -1.69
C PHE A 454 18.92 4.43 -2.19
N VAL A 455 18.72 4.16 -3.47
CA VAL A 455 19.04 2.87 -4.08
C VAL A 455 20.52 2.56 -3.95
N ASP A 456 21.41 3.52 -4.15
CA ASP A 456 22.84 3.33 -3.99
C ASP A 456 23.23 3.03 -2.53
N THR A 457 22.57 3.67 -1.56
CA THR A 457 22.74 3.35 -0.14
C THR A 457 22.24 1.94 0.17
N TRP A 458 21.07 1.55 -0.34
CA TRP A 458 20.47 0.24 -0.15
C TRP A 458 21.36 -0.88 -0.77
N LYS A 459 21.98 -0.65 -1.92
CA LYS A 459 22.92 -1.59 -2.54
C LYS A 459 24.18 -1.89 -1.71
N GLN A 460 24.48 -1.07 -0.70
CA GLN A 460 25.58 -1.33 0.24
C GLN A 460 25.20 -2.35 1.33
N LEU A 461 23.92 -2.68 1.48
CA LEU A 461 23.47 -3.70 2.41
C LEU A 461 23.99 -5.09 1.99
N PRO A 462 24.20 -6.03 2.95
CA PRO A 462 24.46 -7.43 2.63
C PRO A 462 23.39 -8.00 1.70
N ALA A 463 23.79 -8.86 0.75
CA ALA A 463 22.89 -9.43 -0.25
C ALA A 463 21.63 -10.10 0.36
N ALA A 464 21.77 -10.77 1.52
CA ALA A 464 20.64 -11.35 2.24
C ALA A 464 19.63 -10.32 2.77
N GLN A 465 20.07 -9.10 3.05
CA GLN A 465 19.19 -8.00 3.45
C GLN A 465 18.55 -7.33 2.23
N GLN A 466 19.26 -7.24 1.11
CA GLN A 466 18.72 -6.70 -0.13
C GLN A 466 17.54 -7.53 -0.67
N ASP A 467 17.46 -8.80 -0.36
CA ASP A 467 16.36 -9.68 -0.75
C ASP A 467 15.14 -9.57 0.18
N ARG A 468 15.28 -8.99 1.37
CA ARG A 468 14.18 -8.87 2.35
C ARG A 468 13.39 -7.59 2.16
N LEU A 469 12.07 -7.73 2.01
CA LEU A 469 11.16 -6.60 1.77
C LEU A 469 11.14 -5.60 2.94
N SER A 470 11.18 -6.08 4.18
CA SER A 470 11.20 -5.20 5.36
C SER A 470 12.49 -4.39 5.48
N GLU A 471 13.64 -4.95 5.03
CA GLU A 471 14.93 -4.26 5.13
C GLU A 471 15.01 -3.03 4.21
N VAL A 472 14.23 -2.98 3.13
CA VAL A 472 14.12 -1.79 2.30
C VAL A 472 13.48 -0.63 3.08
N LEU A 473 12.42 -0.90 3.85
CA LEU A 473 11.79 0.11 4.73
C LEU A 473 12.74 0.53 5.86
N VAL A 474 13.46 -0.42 6.46
CA VAL A 474 14.45 -0.13 7.50
C VAL A 474 15.57 0.74 6.93
N ALA A 475 16.10 0.45 5.76
CA ALA A 475 17.10 1.27 5.09
C ALA A 475 16.59 2.70 4.83
N TRP A 476 15.34 2.85 4.41
CA TRP A 476 14.72 4.16 4.21
C TRP A 476 14.66 4.98 5.49
N VAL A 477 14.13 4.43 6.58
CA VAL A 477 14.00 5.17 7.84
C VAL A 477 15.35 5.48 8.51
N LYS A 478 16.39 4.71 8.21
CA LYS A 478 17.78 5.00 8.64
C LYS A 478 18.38 6.18 7.89
N SER A 479 17.97 6.42 6.67
CA SER A 479 18.55 7.45 5.83
C SER A 479 18.38 8.85 6.42
N SER A 480 19.33 9.76 6.16
CA SER A 480 19.21 11.17 6.55
C SER A 480 18.04 11.86 5.82
N ARG A 481 17.69 11.39 4.63
CA ARG A 481 16.57 11.95 3.85
C ARG A 481 15.20 11.66 4.47
N PHE A 482 15.07 10.58 5.26
CA PHE A 482 13.83 10.31 5.98
C PHE A 482 13.44 11.43 6.92
N VAL A 483 14.42 12.05 7.59
CA VAL A 483 14.20 13.11 8.58
C VAL A 483 14.26 14.53 8.00
N GLN A 484 14.55 14.68 6.72
CA GLN A 484 14.69 15.98 6.07
C GLN A 484 13.46 16.32 5.22
N ARG A 485 13.07 17.60 5.26
CA ARG A 485 12.02 18.16 4.41
C ARG A 485 12.53 19.44 3.76
N ARG A 486 11.92 19.82 2.64
CA ARG A 486 12.13 21.13 2.02
C ARG A 486 10.95 22.02 2.34
N THR A 487 11.23 23.32 2.54
CA THR A 487 10.17 24.32 2.56
C THR A 487 9.41 24.29 1.23
N PRO A 488 8.08 24.41 1.24
CA PRO A 488 7.24 24.45 0.05
C PRO A 488 7.67 25.54 -0.94
#